data_f3f0752c5b91b13bd0947f2209b13b21
#
_entry.id   f3f0752c5b91b13bd0947f2209b13b21
#
_cell.length_a   1.000
_cell.length_b   1.000
_cell.length_c   1.000
_cell.angle_alpha   90.00
_cell.angle_beta   90.00
_cell.angle_gamma   90.00
#
_symmetry.space_group_name_H-M   'P 1'
#
loop_
_entity.id
_entity.type
_entity.pdbx_description
1 polymer ?
#
loop_
_entity_poly.entity_id
_entity_poly.type
_entity_poly.pdbx_seq_one_letter_code
_entity_poly.pdbx_strand_id
1 'polypeptide(L)'
;MIKILVPYDFSKVASHALDFATKLSATYTQLHITLLHVIEFPLNASVGTLGGGVDPLADFQNQVYFKELVQKRKEELEQLKKSNSAPSYTLETVVLQGNTFKEISGYITEKKPDLIVMGSTGSTGWEEMWIGSTTEKIVRTASCPVITIKKKTDPRSMKKVVFASNFNELDAVLAARIKNMQHVFDAQFYFLSVNTPGDFKSSRESMARLKKFIKTYKFENIKAEIYNSLSEESGILEFADDIGADLIAMSTHGRTGFLHLLTGSIAEDVVNHSARPVWTLKTAVPDK
;
A
#
# COMPACT_ATOMS: atom_id res chain seq x y z
N MET A 1 -11.61 -9.47 -14.43
CA MET A 1 -11.70 -8.02 -14.08
C MET A 1 -10.92 -7.79 -12.79
N ILE A 2 -9.92 -6.94 -12.84
CA ILE A 2 -9.09 -6.56 -11.67
C ILE A 2 -9.70 -5.33 -11.01
N LYS A 3 -9.88 -5.38 -9.70
CA LYS A 3 -10.45 -4.29 -8.89
C LYS A 3 -9.34 -3.57 -8.12
N ILE A 4 -9.13 -2.30 -8.43
CA ILE A 4 -8.15 -1.46 -7.71
C ILE A 4 -8.91 -0.45 -6.86
N LEU A 5 -8.53 -0.36 -5.58
CA LEU A 5 -8.99 0.69 -4.67
C LEU A 5 -7.92 1.78 -4.58
N VAL A 6 -8.33 3.02 -4.79
CA VAL A 6 -7.49 4.20 -4.62
C VAL A 6 -8.12 5.11 -3.55
N PRO A 7 -7.68 5.03 -2.29
CA PRO A 7 -8.03 6.04 -1.28
C PRO A 7 -7.54 7.41 -1.73
N TYR A 8 -8.43 8.42 -1.68
CA TYR A 8 -8.17 9.72 -2.28
C TYR A 8 -8.57 10.88 -1.35
N ASP A 9 -7.61 11.69 -0.97
CA ASP A 9 -7.78 12.82 -0.05
C ASP A 9 -7.52 14.19 -0.72
N PHE A 10 -7.50 14.24 -2.05
CA PHE A 10 -7.17 15.41 -2.87
C PHE A 10 -5.73 15.90 -2.73
N SER A 11 -4.86 15.18 -2.04
CA SER A 11 -3.44 15.50 -1.99
C SER A 11 -2.75 15.24 -3.34
N LYS A 12 -1.59 15.87 -3.53
CA LYS A 12 -0.72 15.62 -4.71
C LYS A 12 -0.30 14.15 -4.79
N VAL A 13 -0.06 13.52 -3.64
CA VAL A 13 0.39 12.13 -3.56
C VAL A 13 -0.75 11.17 -3.91
N ALA A 14 -1.98 11.47 -3.47
CA ALA A 14 -3.16 10.72 -3.91
C ALA A 14 -3.39 10.83 -5.43
N SER A 15 -3.13 12.01 -6.01
CA SER A 15 -3.17 12.19 -7.47
C SER A 15 -2.11 11.35 -8.20
N HIS A 16 -0.91 11.20 -7.62
CA HIS A 16 0.11 10.30 -8.15
C HIS A 16 -0.33 8.84 -8.07
N ALA A 17 -1.02 8.44 -6.99
CA ALA A 17 -1.56 7.09 -6.83
C ALA A 17 -2.64 6.79 -7.89
N LEU A 18 -3.52 7.74 -8.16
CA LEU A 18 -4.52 7.62 -9.23
C LEU A 18 -3.86 7.51 -10.62
N ASP A 19 -2.88 8.37 -10.93
CA ASP A 19 -2.12 8.32 -12.19
C ASP A 19 -1.42 6.96 -12.36
N PHE A 20 -0.84 6.43 -11.29
CA PHE A 20 -0.24 5.10 -11.30
C PHE A 20 -1.28 4.00 -11.57
N ALA A 21 -2.41 4.02 -10.85
CA ALA A 21 -3.46 3.02 -10.99
C ALA A 21 -4.08 3.01 -12.39
N THR A 22 -4.34 4.18 -12.97
CA THR A 22 -4.91 4.30 -14.32
C THR A 22 -3.96 3.75 -15.40
N LYS A 23 -2.65 3.95 -15.23
CA LYS A 23 -1.63 3.45 -16.16
C LYS A 23 -1.45 1.93 -16.14
N LEU A 24 -1.88 1.25 -15.08
CA LEU A 24 -1.94 -0.21 -15.05
C LEU A 24 -2.93 -0.79 -16.08
N SER A 25 -3.84 0.03 -16.63
CA SER A 25 -4.74 -0.37 -17.71
C SER A 25 -4.01 -0.78 -19.01
N ALA A 26 -2.76 -0.41 -19.15
CA ALA A 26 -1.93 -0.86 -20.27
C ALA A 26 -1.63 -2.38 -20.20
N THR A 27 -1.67 -2.96 -19.00
CA THR A 27 -1.37 -4.38 -18.76
C THR A 27 -2.64 -5.21 -18.54
N TYR A 28 -3.64 -4.64 -17.88
CA TYR A 28 -4.89 -5.34 -17.59
C TYR A 28 -5.97 -5.02 -18.62
N THR A 29 -6.50 -6.05 -19.27
CA THR A 29 -7.56 -5.90 -20.29
C THR A 29 -8.91 -5.47 -19.71
N GLN A 30 -9.17 -5.73 -18.43
CA GLN A 30 -10.38 -5.34 -17.72
C GLN A 30 -9.99 -4.81 -16.33
N LEU A 31 -9.97 -3.51 -16.20
CA LEU A 31 -9.59 -2.82 -14.97
C LEU A 31 -10.76 -1.99 -14.44
N HIS A 32 -11.09 -2.20 -13.16
CA HIS A 32 -12.07 -1.40 -12.43
C HIS A 32 -11.35 -0.67 -11.29
N ILE A 33 -11.38 0.65 -11.31
CA ILE A 33 -10.76 1.51 -10.31
C ILE A 33 -11.86 2.17 -9.49
N THR A 34 -11.81 2.03 -8.18
CA THR A 34 -12.66 2.78 -7.25
C THR A 34 -11.84 3.87 -6.58
N LEU A 35 -12.24 5.11 -6.80
CA LEU A 35 -11.71 6.28 -6.12
C LEU A 35 -12.54 6.53 -4.86
N LEU A 36 -11.98 6.25 -3.70
CA LEU A 36 -12.67 6.31 -2.40
C LEU A 36 -12.20 7.51 -1.59
N HIS A 37 -13.10 8.44 -1.31
CA HIS A 37 -12.88 9.56 -0.41
C HIS A 37 -13.68 9.38 0.88
N VAL A 38 -13.06 9.67 2.03
CA VAL A 38 -13.72 9.64 3.34
C VAL A 38 -13.71 11.04 3.92
N ILE A 39 -14.89 11.51 4.33
CA ILE A 39 -15.06 12.78 5.01
C ILE A 39 -15.18 12.51 6.51
N GLU A 40 -14.21 12.98 7.28
CA GLU A 40 -14.25 12.86 8.73
C GLU A 40 -15.17 13.94 9.32
N PHE A 41 -16.03 13.53 10.22
CA PHE A 41 -16.84 14.48 10.99
C PHE A 41 -15.93 15.16 12.04
N PRO A 42 -15.89 16.48 12.13
CA PRO A 42 -15.16 17.14 13.21
C PRO A 42 -15.84 16.81 14.54
N LEU A 43 -15.25 15.89 15.29
CA LEU A 43 -15.74 15.43 16.59
C LEU A 43 -15.86 16.56 17.65
N ASN A 44 -15.34 17.74 17.38
CA ASN A 44 -15.29 18.86 18.32
C ASN A 44 -16.51 19.78 18.25
N ALA A 45 -17.51 19.48 17.42
CA ALA A 45 -18.69 20.35 17.31
C ALA A 45 -19.71 20.17 18.44
N SER A 46 -19.56 19.14 19.30
CA SER A 46 -20.57 18.83 20.34
C SER A 46 -20.01 18.61 21.74
N VAL A 47 -18.69 18.68 21.96
CA VAL A 47 -18.14 18.65 23.32
C VAL A 47 -18.12 20.07 23.85
N GLY A 48 -19.28 20.54 24.27
CA GLY A 48 -19.40 21.76 25.06
C GLY A 48 -18.49 21.66 26.27
N THR A 49 -17.69 22.69 26.48
CA THR A 49 -17.04 23.00 27.75
C THR A 49 -17.96 22.65 28.92
N LEU A 50 -17.41 22.05 29.95
CA LEU A 50 -18.04 21.71 31.22
C LEU A 50 -19.27 22.60 31.55
N GLY A 51 -20.49 22.07 31.36
CA GLY A 51 -21.73 22.69 31.80
C GLY A 51 -22.56 23.44 30.74
N GLY A 52 -22.19 23.48 29.48
CA GLY A 52 -22.97 24.14 28.41
C GLY A 52 -23.84 23.14 27.63
N GLY A 53 -25.15 23.40 27.55
CA GLY A 53 -26.07 22.66 26.68
C GLY A 53 -25.63 22.72 25.22
N VAL A 54 -26.02 21.71 24.43
CA VAL A 54 -25.86 21.72 22.96
C VAL A 54 -26.62 22.94 22.42
N ASP A 55 -25.91 23.84 21.69
CA ASP A 55 -26.56 24.94 20.98
C ASP A 55 -27.24 24.37 19.72
N PRO A 56 -28.59 24.30 19.66
CA PRO A 56 -29.28 23.72 18.54
C PRO A 56 -29.04 24.47 17.21
N LEU A 57 -28.72 25.77 17.28
CA LEU A 57 -28.42 26.57 16.10
C LEU A 57 -27.05 26.26 15.53
N ALA A 58 -26.03 26.10 16.41
CA ALA A 58 -24.70 25.70 16.02
C ALA A 58 -24.70 24.28 15.44
N ASP A 59 -25.46 23.35 16.00
CA ASP A 59 -25.60 21.99 15.51
C ASP A 59 -26.28 21.97 14.13
N PHE A 60 -27.33 22.73 13.92
CA PHE A 60 -27.98 22.90 12.63
C PHE A 60 -27.02 23.49 11.56
N GLN A 61 -26.28 24.54 11.89
CA GLN A 61 -25.28 25.13 10.99
C GLN A 61 -24.18 24.13 10.61
N ASN A 62 -23.70 23.36 11.57
CA ASN A 62 -22.72 22.32 11.33
C ASN A 62 -23.26 21.22 10.40
N GLN A 63 -24.53 20.83 10.56
CA GLN A 63 -25.16 19.84 9.68
C GLN A 63 -25.33 20.36 8.25
N VAL A 64 -25.74 21.63 8.07
CA VAL A 64 -25.86 22.26 6.75
C VAL A 64 -24.47 22.32 6.08
N TYR A 65 -23.46 22.86 6.77
CA TYR A 65 -22.10 22.95 6.28
C TYR A 65 -21.54 21.57 5.88
N PHE A 66 -21.80 20.55 6.69
CA PHE A 66 -21.35 19.20 6.39
C PHE A 66 -22.01 18.60 5.14
N LYS A 67 -23.31 18.84 4.94
CA LYS A 67 -24.03 18.43 3.72
C LYS A 67 -23.44 19.10 2.48
N GLU A 68 -23.17 20.40 2.57
CA GLU A 68 -22.53 21.15 1.47
C GLU A 68 -21.13 20.61 1.17
N LEU A 69 -20.32 20.30 2.19
CA LEU A 69 -19.02 19.71 2.03
C LEU A 69 -19.08 18.35 1.32
N VAL A 70 -20.00 17.48 1.73
CA VAL A 70 -20.23 16.17 1.10
C VAL A 70 -20.61 16.34 -0.36
N GLN A 71 -21.52 17.26 -0.67
CA GLN A 71 -21.94 17.52 -2.03
C GLN A 71 -20.79 18.05 -2.89
N LYS A 72 -20.04 19.01 -2.38
CA LYS A 72 -18.84 19.55 -3.03
C LYS A 72 -17.81 18.45 -3.34
N ARG A 73 -17.52 17.57 -2.38
CA ARG A 73 -16.58 16.46 -2.59
C ARG A 73 -17.05 15.45 -3.63
N LYS A 74 -18.34 15.17 -3.68
CA LYS A 74 -18.92 14.34 -4.75
C LYS A 74 -18.73 14.97 -6.12
N GLU A 75 -19.00 16.27 -6.25
CA GLU A 75 -18.84 17.00 -7.51
C GLU A 75 -17.37 17.03 -7.96
N GLU A 76 -16.43 17.29 -7.05
CA GLU A 76 -14.99 17.28 -7.34
C GLU A 76 -14.53 15.89 -7.81
N LEU A 77 -14.99 14.80 -7.17
CA LEU A 77 -14.69 13.44 -7.60
C LEU A 77 -15.31 13.10 -8.96
N GLU A 78 -16.53 13.52 -9.24
CA GLU A 78 -17.15 13.31 -10.55
C GLU A 78 -16.43 14.10 -11.66
N GLN A 79 -15.90 15.29 -11.36
CA GLN A 79 -15.02 16.02 -12.29
C GLN A 79 -13.72 15.27 -12.53
N LEU A 80 -13.08 14.74 -11.47
CA LEU A 80 -11.88 13.88 -11.60
C LEU A 80 -12.17 12.64 -12.43
N LYS A 81 -13.30 11.97 -12.21
CA LYS A 81 -13.74 10.84 -13.00
C LYS A 81 -13.86 11.18 -14.47
N LYS A 82 -14.50 12.29 -14.81
CA LYS A 82 -14.66 12.74 -16.20
C LYS A 82 -13.31 13.04 -16.85
N SER A 83 -12.42 13.73 -16.15
CA SER A 83 -11.08 14.09 -16.67
C SER A 83 -10.12 12.91 -16.78
N ASN A 84 -10.37 11.82 -16.05
CA ASN A 84 -9.56 10.59 -16.07
C ASN A 84 -10.27 9.41 -16.72
N SER A 85 -11.38 9.62 -17.43
CA SER A 85 -12.08 8.53 -18.12
C SER A 85 -11.32 8.07 -19.37
N ALA A 86 -11.17 6.76 -19.52
CA ALA A 86 -10.61 6.16 -20.73
C ALA A 86 -11.31 4.82 -21.05
N PRO A 87 -11.35 4.39 -22.32
CA PRO A 87 -12.00 3.12 -22.70
C PRO A 87 -11.32 1.88 -22.09
N SER A 88 -10.07 2.00 -21.65
CA SER A 88 -9.25 0.90 -21.13
C SER A 88 -9.57 0.50 -19.69
N TYR A 89 -10.36 1.28 -18.96
CA TYR A 89 -10.76 0.98 -17.58
C TYR A 89 -12.07 1.66 -17.19
N THR A 90 -12.70 1.15 -16.15
CA THR A 90 -13.86 1.80 -15.51
C THR A 90 -13.38 2.52 -14.25
N LEU A 91 -13.76 3.79 -14.09
CA LEU A 91 -13.51 4.58 -12.90
C LEU A 91 -14.82 4.86 -12.16
N GLU A 92 -14.91 4.42 -10.92
CA GLU A 92 -16.03 4.67 -10.00
C GLU A 92 -15.59 5.60 -8.88
N THR A 93 -16.49 6.44 -8.39
CA THR A 93 -16.26 7.34 -7.26
C THR A 93 -17.16 6.97 -6.09
N VAL A 94 -16.58 6.92 -4.89
CA VAL A 94 -17.31 6.62 -3.65
C VAL A 94 -16.94 7.66 -2.60
N VAL A 95 -17.95 8.23 -1.94
CA VAL A 95 -17.76 9.12 -0.79
C VAL A 95 -18.40 8.48 0.43
N LEU A 96 -17.59 8.23 1.44
CA LEU A 96 -18.01 7.72 2.74
C LEU A 96 -17.84 8.80 3.81
N GLN A 97 -18.53 8.62 4.93
CA GLN A 97 -18.48 9.54 6.07
C GLN A 97 -18.13 8.76 7.33
N GLY A 98 -17.13 9.22 8.07
CA GLY A 98 -16.70 8.55 9.28
C GLY A 98 -15.20 8.63 9.52
N ASN A 99 -14.68 7.72 10.32
CA ASN A 99 -13.24 7.62 10.54
C ASN A 99 -12.55 7.01 9.32
N THR A 100 -11.60 7.73 8.74
CA THR A 100 -10.94 7.36 7.48
C THR A 100 -10.43 5.93 7.46
N PHE A 101 -9.71 5.49 8.49
CA PHE A 101 -9.20 4.13 8.55
C PHE A 101 -10.32 3.07 8.63
N LYS A 102 -11.36 3.31 9.44
CA LYS A 102 -12.47 2.36 9.60
C LYS A 102 -13.26 2.20 8.31
N GLU A 103 -13.56 3.30 7.65
CA GLU A 103 -14.33 3.30 6.39
C GLU A 103 -13.57 2.61 5.27
N ILE A 104 -12.27 2.91 5.10
CA ILE A 104 -11.42 2.23 4.10
C ILE A 104 -11.32 0.74 4.40
N SER A 105 -11.08 0.35 5.66
CA SER A 105 -10.96 -1.06 6.08
C SER A 105 -12.28 -1.82 5.89
N GLY A 106 -13.42 -1.19 6.20
CA GLY A 106 -14.74 -1.74 5.94
C GLY A 106 -14.96 -1.99 4.45
N TYR A 107 -14.62 -1.00 3.62
CA TYR A 107 -14.73 -1.11 2.16
C TYR A 107 -13.85 -2.25 1.60
N ILE A 108 -12.60 -2.37 2.08
CA ILE A 108 -11.71 -3.48 1.70
C ILE A 108 -12.32 -4.83 2.03
N THR A 109 -12.91 -4.97 3.21
CA THR A 109 -13.52 -6.23 3.68
C THR A 109 -14.76 -6.60 2.85
N GLU A 110 -15.61 -5.62 2.53
CA GLU A 110 -16.85 -5.82 1.77
C GLU A 110 -16.59 -6.06 0.27
N LYS A 111 -15.80 -5.19 -0.36
CA LYS A 111 -15.62 -5.18 -1.82
C LYS A 111 -14.47 -6.06 -2.30
N LYS A 112 -13.56 -6.44 -1.40
CA LYS A 112 -12.41 -7.33 -1.66
C LYS A 112 -11.64 -6.91 -2.92
N PRO A 113 -11.01 -5.72 -2.92
CA PRO A 113 -10.18 -5.29 -4.03
C PRO A 113 -8.99 -6.24 -4.23
N ASP A 114 -8.51 -6.35 -5.46
CA ASP A 114 -7.33 -7.16 -5.79
C ASP A 114 -6.03 -6.43 -5.47
N LEU A 115 -6.08 -5.09 -5.44
CA LEU A 115 -4.95 -4.20 -5.19
C LEU A 115 -5.44 -2.88 -4.58
N ILE A 116 -4.68 -2.34 -3.64
CA ILE A 116 -4.82 -0.97 -3.17
C ILE A 116 -3.63 -0.16 -3.70
N VAL A 117 -3.89 1.00 -4.27
CA VAL A 117 -2.84 1.96 -4.65
C VAL A 117 -3.13 3.26 -3.90
N MET A 118 -2.21 3.69 -3.05
CA MET A 118 -2.44 4.86 -2.20
C MET A 118 -1.19 5.71 -2.02
N GLY A 119 -1.40 6.99 -1.70
CA GLY A 119 -0.33 7.88 -1.31
C GLY A 119 0.29 7.45 0.02
N SER A 120 1.58 7.63 0.19
CA SER A 120 2.25 7.34 1.47
C SER A 120 2.00 8.42 2.53
N THR A 121 1.76 9.68 2.11
CA THR A 121 1.47 10.81 3.00
C THR A 121 0.11 11.39 2.67
N GLY A 122 -0.59 11.94 3.66
CA GLY A 122 -1.90 12.56 3.45
C GLY A 122 -1.81 14.08 3.20
N SER A 123 -2.99 14.72 3.17
CA SER A 123 -3.17 16.16 2.91
C SER A 123 -2.56 17.09 3.97
N THR A 124 -2.16 16.59 5.13
CA THR A 124 -1.61 17.38 6.23
C THR A 124 -0.17 17.86 6.03
N GLY A 125 0.52 17.37 4.97
CA GLY A 125 1.71 18.00 4.38
C GLY A 125 2.93 18.26 5.28
N TRP A 126 2.98 17.72 6.49
CA TRP A 126 4.13 17.88 7.36
C TRP A 126 5.18 16.82 7.01
N GLU A 127 6.27 17.33 6.44
CA GLU A 127 7.53 16.66 6.10
C GLU A 127 7.43 15.42 5.18
N GLU A 128 8.11 15.48 4.06
CA GLU A 128 8.17 14.48 2.97
C GLU A 128 8.69 13.09 3.40
N MET A 129 8.92 12.85 4.68
CA MET A 129 9.62 11.67 5.21
C MET A 129 8.75 10.67 6.00
N TRP A 130 7.52 11.02 6.40
CA TRP A 130 6.72 10.13 7.24
C TRP A 130 5.45 9.60 6.55
N ILE A 131 5.21 8.31 6.69
CA ILE A 131 3.97 7.69 6.24
C ILE A 131 2.78 8.24 7.03
N GLY A 132 1.67 8.53 6.34
CA GLY A 132 0.43 8.93 7.01
C GLY A 132 -0.16 7.78 7.86
N SER A 133 -0.72 8.11 9.03
CA SER A 133 -1.25 7.12 9.97
C SER A 133 -2.30 6.18 9.37
N THR A 134 -3.08 6.64 8.41
CA THR A 134 -4.04 5.79 7.67
C THR A 134 -3.30 4.81 6.76
N THR A 135 -2.28 5.27 6.01
CA THR A 135 -1.50 4.42 5.12
C THR A 135 -0.75 3.35 5.89
N GLU A 136 -0.10 3.71 7.00
CA GLU A 136 0.57 2.78 7.91
C GLU A 136 -0.38 1.65 8.36
N LYS A 137 -1.56 2.01 8.86
CA LYS A 137 -2.57 1.04 9.31
C LYS A 137 -3.06 0.14 8.16
N ILE A 138 -3.29 0.70 6.97
CA ILE A 138 -3.73 -0.08 5.80
C ILE A 138 -2.63 -1.05 5.34
N VAL A 139 -1.37 -0.60 5.23
CA VAL A 139 -0.22 -1.46 4.91
C VAL A 139 -0.12 -2.66 5.87
N ARG A 140 -0.37 -2.44 7.15
CA ARG A 140 -0.30 -3.47 8.19
C ARG A 140 -1.49 -4.43 8.19
N THR A 141 -2.69 -3.96 7.81
CA THR A 141 -3.94 -4.71 8.06
C THR A 141 -4.65 -5.21 6.82
N ALA A 142 -4.38 -4.63 5.65
CA ALA A 142 -5.08 -5.00 4.43
C ALA A 142 -4.90 -6.48 4.07
N SER A 143 -5.99 -7.11 3.63
CA SER A 143 -6.02 -8.51 3.20
C SER A 143 -5.61 -8.72 1.73
N CYS A 144 -5.35 -7.65 1.01
CA CYS A 144 -4.88 -7.64 -0.37
C CYS A 144 -3.59 -6.83 -0.48
N PRO A 145 -2.84 -6.94 -1.60
CA PRO A 145 -1.65 -6.14 -1.81
C PRO A 145 -1.92 -4.64 -1.73
N VAL A 146 -0.93 -3.89 -1.20
CA VAL A 146 -0.94 -2.43 -1.13
C VAL A 146 0.31 -1.89 -1.83
N ILE A 147 0.15 -0.98 -2.78
CA ILE A 147 1.25 -0.19 -3.34
C ILE A 147 1.16 1.23 -2.77
N THR A 148 2.23 1.66 -2.12
CA THR A 148 2.37 3.04 -1.64
C THR A 148 3.18 3.87 -2.62
N ILE A 149 2.69 5.07 -2.94
CA ILE A 149 3.30 6.00 -3.91
C ILE A 149 3.69 7.29 -3.20
N LYS A 150 4.95 7.74 -3.33
CA LYS A 150 5.43 9.04 -2.82
C LYS A 150 5.49 10.12 -3.88
N LYS A 151 5.93 9.74 -5.07
CA LYS A 151 6.13 10.68 -6.19
C LYS A 151 5.52 10.10 -7.46
N LYS A 152 5.31 10.96 -8.46
CA LYS A 152 4.81 10.54 -9.76
C LYS A 152 5.71 9.45 -10.34
N THR A 153 5.13 8.29 -10.56
CA THR A 153 5.82 7.10 -11.07
C THR A 153 4.98 6.45 -12.16
N ASP A 154 5.62 6.03 -13.23
CA ASP A 154 4.95 5.30 -14.31
C ASP A 154 5.21 3.80 -14.16
N PRO A 155 4.17 2.96 -13.90
CA PRO A 155 4.35 1.52 -13.75
C PRO A 155 4.93 0.85 -15.00
N ARG A 156 4.74 1.43 -16.18
CA ARG A 156 5.24 0.89 -17.47
C ARG A 156 6.76 1.04 -17.61
N SER A 157 7.38 1.95 -16.87
CA SER A 157 8.83 2.17 -16.87
C SER A 157 9.58 1.29 -15.90
N MET A 158 8.88 0.52 -15.05
CA MET A 158 9.52 -0.33 -14.05
C MET A 158 10.20 -1.53 -14.73
N LYS A 159 11.51 -1.68 -14.52
CA LYS A 159 12.34 -2.73 -15.10
C LYS A 159 13.07 -3.59 -14.07
N LYS A 160 13.19 -3.13 -12.83
CA LYS A 160 13.85 -3.84 -11.74
C LYS A 160 13.00 -3.82 -10.49
N VAL A 161 12.62 -5.00 -10.03
CA VAL A 161 11.82 -5.18 -8.80
C VAL A 161 12.62 -6.00 -7.80
N VAL A 162 12.81 -5.47 -6.60
CA VAL A 162 13.36 -6.21 -5.46
C VAL A 162 12.19 -6.83 -4.70
N PHE A 163 12.19 -8.15 -4.54
CA PHE A 163 11.29 -8.84 -3.61
C PHE A 163 12.10 -9.32 -2.41
N ALA A 164 11.93 -8.65 -1.27
CA ALA A 164 12.63 -8.95 -0.03
C ALA A 164 11.81 -9.87 0.88
N SER A 165 12.42 -10.95 1.36
CA SER A 165 11.83 -11.89 2.30
C SER A 165 12.92 -12.76 2.97
N ASN A 166 12.55 -13.41 4.08
CA ASN A 166 13.40 -14.44 4.68
C ASN A 166 13.26 -15.82 4.01
N PHE A 167 12.30 -16.01 3.12
CA PHE A 167 11.99 -17.23 2.37
C PHE A 167 11.77 -18.49 3.24
N ASN A 168 11.36 -18.33 4.50
CA ASN A 168 11.13 -19.44 5.42
C ASN A 168 9.73 -20.07 5.27
N GLU A 169 8.70 -19.25 5.26
CA GLU A 169 7.29 -19.69 5.30
C GLU A 169 6.50 -19.01 4.18
N LEU A 170 6.97 -19.19 2.95
CA LEU A 170 6.29 -18.63 1.78
C LEU A 170 5.31 -19.66 1.23
N ASP A 171 4.07 -19.23 1.08
CA ASP A 171 2.97 -20.04 0.61
C ASP A 171 2.65 -19.87 -0.89
N ALA A 172 1.76 -20.71 -1.39
CA ALA A 172 1.33 -20.67 -2.78
C ALA A 172 0.56 -19.38 -3.13
N VAL A 173 -0.13 -18.77 -2.16
CA VAL A 173 -0.90 -17.54 -2.39
C VAL A 173 0.06 -16.38 -2.65
N LEU A 174 1.09 -16.24 -1.82
CA LEU A 174 2.13 -15.25 -2.03
C LEU A 174 2.86 -15.47 -3.36
N ALA A 175 3.23 -16.73 -3.66
CA ALA A 175 3.88 -17.05 -4.92
C ALA A 175 3.02 -16.67 -6.14
N ALA A 176 1.72 -16.93 -6.09
CA ALA A 176 0.78 -16.52 -7.14
C ALA A 176 0.70 -14.98 -7.29
N ARG A 177 0.70 -14.25 -6.18
CA ARG A 177 0.69 -12.77 -6.18
C ARG A 177 1.98 -12.19 -6.77
N ILE A 178 3.14 -12.77 -6.44
CA ILE A 178 4.44 -12.36 -7.02
C ILE A 178 4.47 -12.65 -8.52
N LYS A 179 3.98 -13.81 -8.98
CA LYS A 179 3.90 -14.13 -10.41
C LYS A 179 2.99 -13.16 -11.16
N ASN A 180 1.86 -12.80 -10.58
CA ASN A 180 0.99 -11.78 -11.17
C ASN A 180 1.74 -10.44 -11.29
N MET A 181 2.49 -10.04 -10.26
CA MET A 181 3.30 -8.83 -10.30
C MET A 181 4.39 -8.90 -11.38
N GLN A 182 5.04 -10.05 -11.59
CA GLN A 182 5.99 -10.23 -12.69
C GLN A 182 5.33 -10.02 -14.06
N HIS A 183 4.13 -10.56 -14.24
CA HIS A 183 3.37 -10.37 -15.48
C HIS A 183 2.98 -8.90 -15.71
N VAL A 184 2.63 -8.19 -14.62
CA VAL A 184 2.21 -6.78 -14.69
C VAL A 184 3.34 -5.85 -15.08
N PHE A 185 4.51 -6.01 -14.49
CA PHE A 185 5.60 -5.05 -14.65
C PHE A 185 6.58 -5.42 -15.76
N ASP A 186 6.56 -6.64 -16.28
CA ASP A 186 7.54 -7.11 -17.28
C ASP A 186 8.99 -6.70 -16.91
N ALA A 187 9.36 -7.00 -15.66
CA ALA A 187 10.60 -6.54 -15.04
C ALA A 187 11.52 -7.70 -14.67
N GLN A 188 12.82 -7.41 -14.52
CA GLN A 188 13.76 -8.30 -13.85
C GLN A 188 13.50 -8.31 -12.35
N PHE A 189 13.19 -9.48 -11.80
CA PHE A 189 12.99 -9.65 -10.36
C PHE A 189 14.26 -10.09 -9.66
N TYR A 190 14.54 -9.44 -8.53
CA TYR A 190 15.61 -9.78 -7.61
C TYR A 190 14.98 -10.30 -6.32
N PHE A 191 15.16 -11.58 -6.02
CA PHE A 191 14.73 -12.15 -4.75
C PHE A 191 15.84 -11.96 -3.74
N LEU A 192 15.60 -11.10 -2.74
CA LEU A 192 16.58 -10.65 -1.77
C LEU A 192 16.33 -11.26 -0.40
N SER A 193 17.36 -11.89 0.16
CA SER A 193 17.44 -12.24 1.58
C SER A 193 18.49 -11.38 2.25
N VAL A 194 18.08 -10.54 3.21
CA VAL A 194 19.01 -9.74 4.01
C VAL A 194 19.50 -10.58 5.19
N ASN A 195 20.80 -10.57 5.39
CA ASN A 195 21.51 -11.24 6.49
C ASN A 195 21.91 -10.17 7.50
N THR A 196 21.47 -10.31 8.73
CA THR A 196 21.74 -9.34 9.81
C THR A 196 22.49 -10.01 10.96
N PRO A 197 23.21 -9.26 11.81
CA PRO A 197 23.87 -9.82 12.99
C PRO A 197 22.91 -10.54 13.94
N GLY A 198 21.63 -10.08 14.01
CA GLY A 198 20.62 -10.67 14.89
C GLY A 198 19.94 -11.94 14.34
N ASP A 199 19.98 -12.16 13.02
CA ASP A 199 19.46 -13.37 12.36
C ASP A 199 20.46 -13.87 11.31
N PHE A 200 21.70 -14.09 11.78
CA PHE A 200 22.78 -14.54 10.91
C PHE A 200 22.57 -15.99 10.47
N LYS A 201 22.61 -16.21 9.18
CA LYS A 201 22.64 -17.53 8.55
C LYS A 201 23.76 -17.57 7.52
N SER A 202 24.34 -18.76 7.31
CA SER A 202 25.36 -18.88 6.28
C SER A 202 24.74 -18.53 4.91
N SER A 203 25.52 -17.85 4.06
CA SER A 203 25.09 -17.54 2.68
C SER A 203 24.66 -18.79 1.92
N ARG A 204 25.26 -19.95 2.21
CA ARG A 204 24.90 -21.25 1.62
C ARG A 204 23.47 -21.66 2.01
N GLU A 205 23.12 -21.51 3.28
CA GLU A 205 21.79 -21.87 3.80
C GLU A 205 20.71 -20.92 3.26
N SER A 206 20.95 -19.61 3.32
CA SER A 206 20.03 -18.59 2.79
C SER A 206 19.81 -18.76 1.29
N MET A 207 20.87 -19.00 0.52
CA MET A 207 20.79 -19.27 -0.91
C MET A 207 20.03 -20.58 -1.22
N ALA A 208 20.22 -21.62 -0.41
CA ALA A 208 19.51 -22.89 -0.59
C ALA A 208 17.99 -22.72 -0.39
N ARG A 209 17.56 -21.96 0.61
CA ARG A 209 16.14 -21.64 0.86
C ARG A 209 15.53 -20.86 -0.31
N LEU A 210 16.21 -19.82 -0.74
CA LEU A 210 15.80 -18.97 -1.83
C LEU A 210 15.65 -19.77 -3.15
N LYS A 211 16.65 -20.59 -3.49
CA LYS A 211 16.60 -21.49 -4.65
C LYS A 211 15.49 -22.54 -4.53
N LYS A 212 15.24 -23.08 -3.31
CA LYS A 212 14.12 -24.00 -3.06
C LYS A 212 12.78 -23.32 -3.37
N PHE A 213 12.57 -22.10 -2.91
CA PHE A 213 11.36 -21.33 -3.19
C PHE A 213 11.17 -21.10 -4.70
N ILE A 214 12.20 -20.60 -5.39
CA ILE A 214 12.18 -20.39 -6.85
C ILE A 214 11.77 -21.69 -7.58
N LYS A 215 12.40 -22.82 -7.22
CA LYS A 215 12.14 -24.12 -7.84
C LYS A 215 10.74 -24.63 -7.53
N THR A 216 10.31 -24.56 -6.26
CA THR A 216 9.00 -25.08 -5.82
C THR A 216 7.86 -24.40 -6.56
N TYR A 217 7.93 -23.08 -6.72
CA TYR A 217 6.90 -22.30 -7.37
C TYR A 217 7.19 -22.02 -8.85
N LYS A 218 8.25 -22.61 -9.42
CA LYS A 218 8.60 -22.47 -10.84
C LYS A 218 8.67 -21.01 -11.29
N PHE A 219 9.41 -20.18 -10.56
CA PHE A 219 9.69 -18.82 -10.97
C PHE A 219 10.76 -18.81 -12.07
N GLU A 220 10.55 -17.96 -13.07
CA GLU A 220 11.46 -17.73 -14.18
C GLU A 220 12.03 -16.32 -14.13
N ASN A 221 13.18 -16.11 -14.73
CA ASN A 221 13.85 -14.81 -14.82
C ASN A 221 14.06 -14.12 -13.45
N ILE A 222 14.52 -14.88 -12.44
CA ILE A 222 14.81 -14.38 -11.10
C ILE A 222 16.32 -14.33 -10.89
N LYS A 223 16.81 -13.22 -10.33
CA LYS A 223 18.13 -13.13 -9.70
C LYS A 223 17.98 -13.36 -8.20
N ALA A 224 18.74 -14.29 -7.67
CA ALA A 224 18.73 -14.66 -6.26
C ALA A 224 19.90 -14.00 -5.56
N GLU A 225 19.63 -13.15 -4.56
CA GLU A 225 20.65 -12.31 -3.91
C GLU A 225 20.60 -12.45 -2.39
N ILE A 226 21.78 -12.40 -1.77
CA ILE A 226 21.95 -12.30 -0.32
C ILE A 226 22.75 -11.05 -0.05
N TYR A 227 22.21 -10.19 0.80
CA TYR A 227 22.83 -8.93 1.16
C TYR A 227 23.08 -8.89 2.67
N ASN A 228 24.27 -8.45 3.08
CA ASN A 228 24.63 -8.32 4.49
C ASN A 228 24.46 -6.86 4.91
N SER A 229 23.69 -6.62 5.97
CA SER A 229 23.53 -5.28 6.53
C SER A 229 23.30 -5.34 8.04
N LEU A 230 23.29 -4.18 8.70
CA LEU A 230 23.05 -4.08 10.14
C LEU A 230 21.59 -4.33 10.52
N SER A 231 20.65 -4.01 9.61
CA SER A 231 19.23 -4.28 9.77
C SER A 231 18.62 -4.74 8.44
N GLU A 232 17.46 -5.40 8.50
CA GLU A 232 16.72 -5.82 7.31
C GLU A 232 16.29 -4.60 6.48
N GLU A 233 15.81 -3.54 7.13
CA GLU A 233 15.41 -2.30 6.47
C GLU A 233 16.57 -1.69 5.68
N SER A 234 17.69 -1.42 6.35
CA SER A 234 18.88 -0.83 5.71
C SER A 234 19.33 -1.69 4.53
N GLY A 235 19.41 -3.01 4.70
CA GLY A 235 19.85 -3.92 3.64
C GLY A 235 18.89 -3.93 2.44
N ILE A 236 17.58 -3.82 2.66
CA ILE A 236 16.60 -3.73 1.56
C ILE A 236 16.78 -2.42 0.79
N LEU A 237 16.92 -1.30 1.50
CA LEU A 237 17.05 0.02 0.89
C LEU A 237 18.39 0.17 0.16
N GLU A 238 19.49 -0.20 0.79
CA GLU A 238 20.84 -0.17 0.21
C GLU A 238 20.93 -1.03 -1.05
N PHE A 239 20.46 -2.28 -0.97
CA PHE A 239 20.45 -3.15 -2.15
C PHE A 239 19.58 -2.59 -3.28
N ALA A 240 18.41 -2.03 -2.95
CA ALA A 240 17.55 -1.40 -3.94
C ALA A 240 18.21 -0.19 -4.60
N ASP A 241 19.02 0.57 -3.84
CA ASP A 241 19.84 1.68 -4.37
C ASP A 241 20.96 1.18 -5.26
N ASP A 242 21.73 0.19 -4.81
CA ASP A 242 22.87 -0.39 -5.53
C ASP A 242 22.51 -0.88 -6.93
N ILE A 243 21.33 -1.52 -7.06
CA ILE A 243 20.91 -2.03 -8.37
C ILE A 243 20.06 -1.01 -9.16
N GLY A 244 19.68 0.12 -8.56
CA GLY A 244 18.73 1.07 -9.14
C GLY A 244 17.34 0.43 -9.35
N ALA A 245 16.78 -0.16 -8.30
CA ALA A 245 15.44 -0.76 -8.35
C ALA A 245 14.35 0.29 -8.56
N ASP A 246 13.29 -0.07 -9.27
CA ASP A 246 12.12 0.80 -9.52
C ASP A 246 11.00 0.57 -8.52
N LEU A 247 10.92 -0.64 -7.93
CA LEU A 247 9.91 -1.06 -6.96
C LEU A 247 10.57 -1.95 -5.91
N ILE A 248 10.20 -1.76 -4.65
CA ILE A 248 10.47 -2.71 -3.58
C ILE A 248 9.17 -3.45 -3.27
N ALA A 249 9.24 -4.77 -3.23
CA ALA A 249 8.14 -5.64 -2.86
C ALA A 249 8.52 -6.46 -1.62
N MET A 250 7.59 -6.66 -0.69
CA MET A 250 7.83 -7.44 0.50
C MET A 250 6.56 -8.05 1.07
N SER A 251 6.70 -9.19 1.73
CA SER A 251 5.62 -9.79 2.50
C SER A 251 5.70 -9.33 3.95
N THR A 252 4.55 -8.93 4.52
CA THR A 252 4.45 -8.62 5.94
C THR A 252 4.00 -9.87 6.68
N HIS A 253 4.96 -10.69 7.15
CA HIS A 253 4.65 -11.79 8.06
C HIS A 253 4.68 -11.26 9.49
N GLY A 254 3.57 -11.45 10.20
CA GLY A 254 3.65 -11.45 11.65
C GLY A 254 4.52 -12.65 12.05
N ARG A 255 5.73 -12.42 12.55
CA ARG A 255 6.52 -13.46 13.19
C ARG A 255 5.70 -14.06 14.32
N THR A 256 5.27 -15.30 14.19
CA THR A 256 4.85 -16.13 15.31
C THR A 256 6.08 -16.33 16.19
N GLY A 257 6.18 -15.62 17.30
CA GLY A 257 7.17 -15.98 18.31
C GLY A 257 7.81 -14.86 19.14
N PHE A 258 7.58 -13.58 18.90
CA PHE A 258 8.11 -12.55 19.78
C PHE A 258 7.08 -11.50 20.18
N LEU A 259 6.81 -11.48 21.47
CA LEU A 259 5.94 -10.50 22.20
C LEU A 259 6.50 -9.07 22.18
N HIS A 260 7.53 -8.76 21.40
CA HIS A 260 8.24 -7.48 21.41
C HIS A 260 8.08 -6.62 20.15
N LEU A 261 7.04 -6.84 19.35
CA LEU A 261 6.81 -6.02 18.14
C LEU A 261 5.63 -5.06 18.30
N LEU A 262 5.73 -4.22 19.34
CA LEU A 262 4.88 -3.02 19.46
C LEU A 262 5.47 -1.77 18.78
N THR A 263 6.64 -1.87 18.13
CA THR A 263 7.30 -0.73 17.51
C THR A 263 7.81 -1.10 16.12
N GLY A 264 7.20 -0.54 15.07
CA GLY A 264 7.67 -0.50 13.69
C GLY A 264 7.79 -1.87 13.01
N SER A 265 6.96 -2.17 12.01
CA SER A 265 7.24 -3.32 11.15
C SER A 265 8.31 -2.93 10.13
N ILE A 266 9.21 -3.85 9.76
CA ILE A 266 10.19 -3.64 8.68
C ILE A 266 9.52 -3.05 7.42
N ALA A 267 8.28 -3.46 7.14
CA ALA A 267 7.52 -2.94 6.03
C ALA A 267 7.14 -1.46 6.20
N GLU A 268 6.77 -1.05 7.41
CA GLU A 268 6.48 0.35 7.74
C GLU A 268 7.73 1.20 7.60
N ASP A 269 8.87 0.72 8.10
CA ASP A 269 10.15 1.42 8.02
C ASP A 269 10.63 1.54 6.57
N VAL A 270 10.52 0.48 5.76
CA VAL A 270 10.84 0.52 4.32
C VAL A 270 9.89 1.48 3.58
N VAL A 271 8.59 1.47 3.89
CA VAL A 271 7.65 2.43 3.28
C VAL A 271 7.98 3.86 3.70
N ASN A 272 8.39 4.08 4.95
CA ASN A 272 8.79 5.40 5.45
C ASN A 272 10.03 5.93 4.72
N HIS A 273 11.06 5.12 4.57
CA HIS A 273 12.37 5.59 4.10
C HIS A 273 12.60 5.38 2.59
N SER A 274 11.82 4.52 1.93
CA SER A 274 11.95 4.33 0.48
C SER A 274 11.49 5.56 -0.29
N ALA A 275 12.31 6.02 -1.22
CA ALA A 275 11.92 7.01 -2.22
C ALA A 275 11.16 6.39 -3.41
N ARG A 276 11.10 5.05 -3.48
CA ARG A 276 10.45 4.26 -4.53
C ARG A 276 9.07 3.82 -4.09
N PRO A 277 8.18 3.44 -5.02
CA PRO A 277 6.98 2.69 -4.69
C PRO A 277 7.32 1.42 -3.89
N VAL A 278 6.49 1.12 -2.89
CA VAL A 278 6.63 -0.10 -2.09
C VAL A 278 5.34 -0.91 -2.20
N TRP A 279 5.47 -2.15 -2.64
CA TRP A 279 4.39 -3.14 -2.65
C TRP A 279 4.49 -4.01 -1.41
N THR A 280 3.41 -4.09 -0.65
CA THR A 280 3.33 -4.93 0.55
C THR A 280 2.16 -5.89 0.45
N LEU A 281 2.33 -7.09 0.96
CA LEU A 281 1.25 -8.08 1.11
C LEU A 281 1.32 -8.73 2.47
N LYS A 282 0.23 -8.63 3.22
CA LYS A 282 0.06 -9.42 4.45
C LYS A 282 -0.24 -10.86 4.07
N THR A 283 0.63 -11.78 4.48
CA THR A 283 0.34 -13.21 4.35
C THR A 283 -0.39 -13.70 5.58
N ALA A 284 -1.40 -14.57 5.36
CA ALA A 284 -2.09 -15.21 6.47
C ALA A 284 -1.10 -16.12 7.20
N VAL A 285 -1.08 -16.01 8.53
CA VAL A 285 -0.45 -17.04 9.37
C VAL A 285 -1.33 -18.28 9.24
N PRO A 286 -0.82 -19.44 8.83
CA PRO A 286 -1.61 -20.66 8.91
C PRO A 286 -2.02 -20.87 10.38
N ASP A 287 -3.31 -20.97 10.63
CA ASP A 287 -3.81 -21.44 11.93
C ASP A 287 -3.17 -22.80 12.21
N LYS A 288 -2.48 -22.90 13.36
CA LYS A 288 -1.86 -24.15 13.83
C LYS A 288 -2.93 -25.08 14.37
#